data_1bb070d4e7f99482602d052e0fbbbe8b
#
_entry.id   1bb070d4e7f99482602d052e0fbbbe8b
#
_cell.length_a   1.000
_cell.length_b   1.000
_cell.length_c   1.000
_cell.angle_alpha   90.00
_cell.angle_beta   90.00
_cell.angle_gamma   90.00
#
_symmetry.space_group_name_H-M   'P 1'
#
loop_
_entity.id
_entity.type
_entity.pdbx_description
1 polymer ?
#
loop_
_entity_poly.entity_id
_entity_poly.type
_entity_poly.pdbx_seq_one_letter_code
_entity_poly.pdbx_strand_id
1 'polypeptide(L)'
;LKLPFKIRDYQFDAVCTGIQRKNAILLSPTGSGKSLIIYVLMRYLISSFEQDVLVIVPTTSLVEQMYNDFKTYGYDVEKYCHRIYSGKDKNTTKRIIISTWQSIYRFQPDWFSRFGTVFGDECHGFKSKSLTTIMNKCVEAEYRFGTTGTLDGALTHELVLQGLFG
;
A
#
# COMPACT_ATOMS: atom_id res chain seq x y z
N LEU A 1 15.43 11.66 -2.93
CA LEU A 1 15.35 10.22 -3.19
C LEU A 1 16.17 9.86 -4.43
N LYS A 2 17.17 8.99 -4.28
CA LYS A 2 17.95 8.48 -5.41
C LYS A 2 17.33 7.18 -5.89
N LEU A 3 16.94 7.15 -7.17
CA LEU A 3 16.43 5.96 -7.84
C LEU A 3 17.42 5.50 -8.90
N PRO A 4 17.53 4.19 -9.17
CA PRO A 4 18.43 3.68 -10.20
C PRO A 4 17.96 3.97 -11.63
N PHE A 5 16.82 4.63 -11.80
CA PHE A 5 16.23 4.98 -13.09
C PHE A 5 15.33 6.22 -12.94
N LYS A 6 14.95 6.80 -14.07
CA LYS A 6 14.12 7.99 -14.13
C LYS A 6 12.64 7.66 -13.95
N ILE A 7 11.93 8.41 -13.09
CA ILE A 7 10.48 8.33 -12.96
C ILE A 7 9.82 8.88 -14.24
N ARG A 8 8.81 8.17 -14.74
CA ARG A 8 7.98 8.62 -15.86
C ARG A 8 7.04 9.73 -15.42
N ASP A 9 6.62 10.60 -16.36
CA ASP A 9 5.78 11.75 -16.05
C ASP A 9 4.47 11.36 -15.36
N TYR A 10 3.79 10.31 -15.82
CA TYR A 10 2.54 9.87 -15.21
C TYR A 10 2.74 9.33 -13.77
N GLN A 11 3.89 8.73 -13.48
CA GLN A 11 4.24 8.28 -12.14
C GLN A 11 4.48 9.46 -11.21
N PHE A 12 5.19 10.46 -11.69
CA PHE A 12 5.42 11.68 -10.92
C PHE A 12 4.11 12.41 -10.62
N ASP A 13 3.21 12.53 -11.59
CA ASP A 13 1.90 13.15 -11.40
C ASP A 13 1.06 12.38 -10.38
N ALA A 14 1.08 11.04 -10.42
CA ALA A 14 0.38 10.20 -9.45
C ALA A 14 0.91 10.40 -8.03
N VAL A 15 2.22 10.49 -7.86
CA VAL A 15 2.85 10.77 -6.56
C VAL A 15 2.42 12.13 -6.03
N CYS A 16 2.49 13.16 -6.84
CA CYS A 16 2.08 14.51 -6.44
C CYS A 16 0.60 14.57 -6.07
N THR A 17 -0.26 13.92 -6.84
CA THR A 17 -1.69 13.83 -6.53
C THR A 17 -1.94 13.12 -5.20
N GLY A 18 -1.25 12.01 -4.94
CA GLY A 18 -1.37 11.28 -3.69
C GLY A 18 -0.97 12.12 -2.48
N ILE A 19 0.12 12.85 -2.57
CA ILE A 19 0.58 13.73 -1.48
C ILE A 19 -0.44 14.83 -1.20
N GLN A 20 -1.04 15.42 -2.24
CA GLN A 20 -2.00 16.51 -2.10
C GLN A 20 -3.36 16.04 -1.56
N ARG A 21 -3.84 14.89 -2.03
CA ARG A 21 -5.20 14.43 -1.72
C ARG A 21 -5.32 13.60 -0.46
N LYS A 22 -4.23 12.96 -0.01
CA LYS A 22 -4.20 12.02 1.11
C LYS A 22 -4.96 10.72 0.87
N ASN A 23 -6.09 10.78 0.19
CA ASN A 23 -6.90 9.62 -0.20
C ASN A 23 -7.05 9.60 -1.72
N ALA A 24 -6.70 8.52 -2.37
CA ALA A 24 -6.84 8.40 -3.81
C ALA A 24 -6.81 6.93 -4.27
N ILE A 25 -7.46 6.67 -5.39
CA ILE A 25 -7.23 5.47 -6.18
C ILE A 25 -6.31 5.85 -7.33
N LEU A 26 -5.17 5.21 -7.39
CA LEU A 26 -4.13 5.49 -8.37
C LEU A 26 -4.20 4.46 -9.49
N LEU A 27 -4.44 4.91 -10.70
CA LEU A 27 -4.48 4.06 -11.88
C LEU A 27 -3.09 3.98 -12.49
N SER A 28 -2.61 2.76 -12.72
CA SER A 28 -1.39 2.50 -13.46
C SER A 28 -1.64 1.38 -14.47
N PRO A 29 -1.61 1.68 -15.75
CA PRO A 29 -1.94 0.70 -16.79
C PRO A 29 -0.89 -0.40 -16.95
N THR A 30 0.29 -0.24 -16.35
CA THR A 30 1.36 -1.23 -16.44
C THR A 30 1.73 -1.75 -15.05
N GLY A 31 1.87 -3.08 -14.90
CA GLY A 31 2.12 -3.71 -13.60
C GLY A 31 3.36 -3.18 -12.88
N SER A 32 4.45 -2.92 -13.58
CA SER A 32 5.69 -2.42 -12.98
C SER A 32 5.62 -0.98 -12.50
N GLY A 33 4.74 -0.15 -13.07
CA GLY A 33 4.61 1.25 -12.70
C GLY A 33 3.97 1.48 -11.33
N LYS A 34 3.11 0.57 -10.89
CA LYS A 34 2.38 0.69 -9.61
C LYS A 34 3.31 0.58 -8.41
N SER A 35 4.18 -0.40 -8.39
CA SER A 35 5.08 -0.61 -7.26
C SER A 35 6.04 0.57 -7.08
N LEU A 36 6.46 1.21 -8.17
CA LEU A 36 7.28 2.40 -8.10
C LEU A 36 6.54 3.60 -7.50
N ILE A 37 5.28 3.80 -7.89
CA ILE A 37 4.44 4.86 -7.32
C ILE A 37 4.27 4.63 -5.81
N ILE A 38 3.94 3.41 -5.40
CA ILE A 38 3.83 3.04 -3.99
C ILE A 38 5.16 3.30 -3.27
N TYR A 39 6.27 2.87 -3.84
CA TYR A 39 7.60 3.05 -3.26
C TYR A 39 7.95 4.52 -3.03
N VAL A 40 7.74 5.37 -4.02
CA VAL A 40 8.07 6.80 -3.91
C VAL A 40 7.18 7.48 -2.87
N LEU A 41 5.87 7.21 -2.88
CA LEU A 41 4.95 7.72 -1.86
C LEU A 41 5.33 7.25 -0.47
N MET A 42 5.60 5.97 -0.31
CA MET A 42 6.01 5.38 0.96
C MET A 42 7.29 6.04 1.48
N ARG A 43 8.31 6.20 0.65
CA ARG A 43 9.58 6.82 1.03
C ARG A 43 9.40 8.27 1.44
N TYR A 44 8.56 9.01 0.73
CA TYR A 44 8.23 10.39 1.09
C TYR A 44 7.53 10.45 2.45
N LEU A 45 6.49 9.64 2.64
CA LEU A 45 5.67 9.69 3.85
C LEU A 45 6.41 9.18 5.08
N ILE A 46 7.21 8.13 4.95
CA ILE A 46 7.96 7.59 6.08
C ILE A 46 9.09 8.52 6.53
N SER A 47 9.62 9.34 5.63
CA SER A 47 10.62 10.36 5.98
C SER A 47 10.01 11.62 6.57
N SER A 48 8.73 11.86 6.30
CA SER A 48 8.02 13.08 6.74
C SER A 48 7.24 12.87 8.04
N PHE A 49 6.85 11.64 8.36
CA PHE A 49 6.02 11.29 9.52
C PHE A 49 6.62 10.12 10.28
N GLU A 50 6.37 10.05 11.58
CA GLU A 50 6.89 8.97 12.44
C GLU A 50 6.07 7.68 12.37
N GLN A 51 4.87 7.74 11.79
CA GLN A 51 3.98 6.59 11.71
C GLN A 51 4.43 5.57 10.68
N ASP A 52 4.03 4.32 10.88
CA ASP A 52 4.40 3.21 10.02
C ASP A 52 3.52 3.12 8.77
N VAL A 53 3.94 2.29 7.82
CA VAL A 53 3.29 2.10 6.53
C VAL A 53 2.86 0.64 6.37
N LEU A 54 1.60 0.43 5.97
CA LEU A 54 1.04 -0.88 5.65
C LEU A 54 0.77 -0.94 4.14
N VAL A 55 1.28 -1.99 3.48
CA VAL A 55 1.00 -2.30 2.08
C VAL A 55 0.25 -3.62 2.02
N ILE A 56 -0.98 -3.58 1.55
CA ILE A 56 -1.86 -4.75 1.48
C ILE A 56 -1.97 -5.20 0.03
N VAL A 57 -1.75 -6.49 -0.19
CA VAL A 57 -1.81 -7.12 -1.52
C VAL A 57 -2.69 -8.36 -1.49
N PRO A 58 -3.23 -8.81 -2.63
CA PRO A 58 -4.17 -9.94 -2.64
C PRO A 58 -3.54 -11.32 -2.53
N THR A 59 -2.25 -11.49 -2.84
CA THR A 59 -1.60 -12.81 -2.87
C THR A 59 -0.22 -12.81 -2.26
N THR A 60 0.23 -13.97 -1.81
CA THR A 60 1.60 -14.19 -1.30
C THR A 60 2.65 -13.85 -2.37
N SER A 61 2.40 -14.22 -3.63
CA SER A 61 3.30 -13.88 -4.74
C SER A 61 3.50 -12.39 -4.89
N LEU A 62 2.44 -11.60 -4.69
CA LEU A 62 2.51 -10.14 -4.77
C LEU A 62 3.23 -9.53 -3.56
N VAL A 63 3.17 -10.16 -2.38
CA VAL A 63 4.00 -9.75 -1.23
C VAL A 63 5.49 -9.85 -1.59
N GLU A 64 5.90 -10.98 -2.14
CA GLU A 64 7.30 -11.21 -2.53
C GLU A 64 7.72 -10.27 -3.67
N GLN A 65 6.85 -10.07 -4.66
CA GLN A 65 7.12 -9.16 -5.76
C GLN A 65 7.31 -7.71 -5.28
N MET A 66 6.43 -7.23 -4.42
CA MET A 66 6.53 -5.87 -3.87
C MET A 66 7.82 -5.69 -3.08
N TYR A 67 8.16 -6.66 -2.25
CA TYR A 67 9.40 -6.67 -1.47
C TYR A 67 10.63 -6.63 -2.38
N ASN A 68 10.66 -7.45 -3.42
CA ASN A 68 11.77 -7.49 -4.38
C ASN A 68 11.84 -6.21 -5.23
N ASP A 69 10.70 -5.62 -5.58
CA ASP A 69 10.66 -4.36 -6.31
C ASP A 69 11.28 -3.23 -5.48
N PHE A 70 10.94 -3.14 -4.20
CA PHE A 70 11.56 -2.14 -3.30
C PHE A 70 13.08 -2.34 -3.19
N LYS A 71 13.53 -3.58 -3.15
CA LYS A 71 14.97 -3.90 -3.17
C LYS A 71 15.63 -3.44 -4.47
N THR A 72 14.98 -3.68 -5.59
CA THR A 72 15.45 -3.25 -6.92
C THR A 72 15.54 -1.73 -7.01
N TYR A 73 14.63 -1.01 -6.34
CA TYR A 73 14.64 0.46 -6.29
C TYR A 73 15.72 1.03 -5.35
N GLY A 74 16.50 0.19 -4.70
CA GLY A 74 17.63 0.59 -3.87
C GLY A 74 17.34 0.68 -2.38
N TYR A 75 16.24 0.10 -1.91
CA TYR A 75 15.89 0.13 -0.48
C TYR A 75 16.46 -1.04 0.29
N ASP A 76 16.87 -0.81 1.53
CA ASP A 76 17.31 -1.86 2.45
C ASP A 76 16.08 -2.56 3.06
N VAL A 77 15.49 -3.46 2.27
CA VAL A 77 14.25 -4.14 2.64
C VAL A 77 14.42 -5.08 3.84
N GLU A 78 15.60 -5.63 4.03
CA GLU A 78 15.86 -6.51 5.19
C GLU A 78 15.80 -5.73 6.50
N LYS A 79 16.24 -4.48 6.48
CA LYS A 79 16.22 -3.62 7.65
C LYS A 79 14.85 -3.01 7.94
N TYR A 80 14.12 -2.60 6.90
CA TYR A 80 12.95 -1.74 7.05
C TYR A 80 11.62 -2.39 6.75
N CYS A 81 11.61 -3.49 6.00
CA CYS A 81 10.38 -4.13 5.53
C CYS A 81 10.16 -5.48 6.18
N HIS A 82 8.93 -5.73 6.62
CA HIS A 82 8.50 -7.02 7.15
C HIS A 82 7.35 -7.57 6.31
N ARG A 83 7.42 -8.86 5.98
CA ARG A 83 6.42 -9.55 5.18
C ARG A 83 5.54 -10.39 6.07
N ILE A 84 4.21 -10.27 5.91
CA ILE A 84 3.25 -11.12 6.63
C ILE A 84 2.42 -11.89 5.61
N TYR A 85 2.53 -13.19 5.64
CA TYR A 85 1.68 -14.15 4.96
C TYR A 85 1.78 -15.49 5.69
N SER A 86 1.06 -16.50 5.26
CA SER A 86 0.94 -17.79 5.92
C SER A 86 2.18 -18.21 6.75
N GLY A 87 2.02 -18.32 8.06
CA GLY A 87 3.09 -18.76 8.97
C GLY A 87 4.12 -17.70 9.38
N LYS A 88 4.03 -16.48 8.88
CA LYS A 88 4.93 -15.39 9.28
C LYS A 88 4.41 -14.67 10.53
N ASP A 89 5.35 -14.22 11.36
CA ASP A 89 5.02 -13.50 12.59
C ASP A 89 4.43 -12.11 12.28
N LYS A 90 3.36 -11.77 12.98
CA LYS A 90 2.71 -10.45 12.89
C LYS A 90 3.44 -9.36 13.69
N ASN A 91 4.29 -9.75 14.62
CA ASN A 91 4.96 -8.81 15.52
C ASN A 91 6.31 -8.39 14.93
N THR A 92 6.47 -7.09 14.76
CA THR A 92 7.70 -6.51 14.24
C THR A 92 7.82 -5.06 14.66
N THR A 93 9.05 -4.59 14.82
CA THR A 93 9.37 -3.16 15.02
C THR A 93 9.70 -2.47 13.70
N LYS A 94 9.77 -3.21 12.58
CA LYS A 94 10.04 -2.62 11.27
C LYS A 94 8.87 -1.72 10.86
N ARG A 95 9.20 -0.61 10.22
CA ARG A 95 8.23 0.45 9.94
C ARG A 95 7.35 0.18 8.73
N ILE A 96 7.75 -0.71 7.84
CA ILE A 96 7.02 -1.01 6.61
C ILE A 96 6.59 -2.47 6.65
N ILE A 97 5.29 -2.71 6.54
CA ILE A 97 4.73 -4.05 6.54
C ILE A 97 4.05 -4.29 5.20
N ILE A 98 4.42 -5.38 4.54
CA ILE A 98 3.80 -5.84 3.29
C ILE A 98 3.06 -7.15 3.62
N SER A 99 1.77 -7.18 3.43
CA SER A 99 0.93 -8.31 3.87
C SER A 99 -0.17 -8.65 2.87
N THR A 100 -0.56 -9.92 2.86
CA THR A 100 -1.84 -10.29 2.25
C THR A 100 -2.98 -9.85 3.15
N TRP A 101 -4.16 -9.51 2.56
CA TRP A 101 -5.31 -9.12 3.35
C TRP A 101 -5.85 -10.28 4.20
N GLN A 102 -5.73 -11.51 3.72
CA GLN A 102 -6.17 -12.72 4.42
C GLN A 102 -5.43 -12.93 5.74
N SER A 103 -4.18 -12.52 5.79
CA SER A 103 -3.35 -12.72 6.97
C SER A 103 -3.66 -11.75 8.11
N ILE A 104 -4.22 -10.58 7.80
CA ILE A 104 -4.35 -9.50 8.78
C ILE A 104 -5.80 -9.08 9.07
N TYR A 105 -6.78 -9.47 8.25
CA TYR A 105 -8.13 -8.93 8.39
C TYR A 105 -8.81 -9.27 9.73
N ARG A 106 -8.36 -10.33 10.40
CA ARG A 106 -8.85 -10.74 11.73
C ARG A 106 -8.05 -10.16 12.89
N PHE A 107 -6.96 -9.43 12.63
CA PHE A 107 -6.19 -8.84 13.72
C PHE A 107 -7.01 -7.78 14.45
N GLN A 108 -6.70 -7.60 15.73
CA GLN A 108 -7.41 -6.61 16.56
C GLN A 108 -7.08 -5.18 16.08
N PRO A 109 -8.01 -4.23 16.31
CA PRO A 109 -7.79 -2.83 15.90
C PRO A 109 -6.47 -2.23 16.41
N ASP A 110 -6.01 -2.62 17.60
CA ASP A 110 -4.77 -2.12 18.18
C ASP A 110 -3.55 -2.40 17.30
N TRP A 111 -3.54 -3.53 16.58
CA TRP A 111 -2.44 -3.83 15.66
C TRP A 111 -2.36 -2.82 14.51
N PHE A 112 -3.50 -2.29 14.09
CA PHE A 112 -3.58 -1.33 12.97
C PHE A 112 -3.29 0.11 13.39
N SER A 113 -3.30 0.42 14.69
CA SER A 113 -3.18 1.81 15.18
C SER A 113 -1.82 2.45 14.90
N ARG A 114 -0.80 1.68 14.61
CA ARG A 114 0.55 2.16 14.29
C ARG A 114 0.71 2.76 12.90
N PHE A 115 -0.23 2.49 11.98
CA PHE A 115 -0.11 2.88 10.58
C PHE A 115 -0.74 4.23 10.29
N GLY A 116 0.08 5.18 9.84
CA GLY A 116 -0.39 6.46 9.33
C GLY A 116 -0.67 6.46 7.84
N THR A 117 -0.16 5.47 7.13
CA THR A 117 -0.33 5.29 5.68
C THR A 117 -0.68 3.85 5.35
N VAL A 118 -1.70 3.66 4.52
CA VAL A 118 -2.13 2.33 4.05
C VAL A 118 -2.25 2.35 2.53
N PHE A 119 -1.59 1.37 1.90
CA PHE A 119 -1.72 1.10 0.46
C PHE A 119 -2.47 -0.21 0.26
N GLY A 120 -3.44 -0.19 -0.64
CA GLY A 120 -4.09 -1.40 -1.15
C GLY A 120 -3.69 -1.61 -2.60
N ASP A 121 -2.71 -2.48 -2.87
CA ASP A 121 -2.27 -2.78 -4.23
C ASP A 121 -3.19 -3.81 -4.87
N GLU A 122 -3.48 -3.64 -6.17
CA GLU A 122 -4.43 -4.48 -6.91
C GLU A 122 -5.78 -4.54 -6.19
N CYS A 123 -6.32 -3.38 -5.78
CA CYS A 123 -7.49 -3.31 -4.91
C CYS A 123 -8.73 -4.00 -5.48
N HIS A 124 -8.81 -4.19 -6.81
CA HIS A 124 -9.85 -4.99 -7.46
C HIS A 124 -9.79 -6.50 -7.10
N GLY A 125 -8.64 -7.00 -6.63
CA GLY A 125 -8.46 -8.39 -6.19
C GLY A 125 -8.94 -8.65 -4.77
N PHE A 126 -9.34 -7.63 -4.03
CA PHE A 126 -9.87 -7.80 -2.68
C PHE A 126 -11.37 -8.06 -2.69
N LYS A 127 -11.82 -8.84 -1.70
CA LYS A 127 -13.25 -8.84 -1.37
C LYS A 127 -13.58 -7.53 -0.68
N SER A 128 -14.57 -6.81 -1.17
CA SER A 128 -14.90 -5.47 -0.67
C SER A 128 -15.17 -5.45 0.83
N LYS A 129 -15.86 -6.47 1.37
CA LYS A 129 -16.12 -6.59 2.81
C LYS A 129 -14.83 -6.72 3.64
N SER A 130 -13.86 -7.52 3.17
CA SER A 130 -12.59 -7.70 3.89
C SER A 130 -11.76 -6.44 3.88
N LEU A 131 -11.69 -5.75 2.75
CA LEU A 131 -10.99 -4.48 2.64
C LEU A 131 -11.64 -3.42 3.52
N THR A 132 -12.97 -3.32 3.52
CA THR A 132 -13.72 -2.41 4.38
C THR A 132 -13.43 -2.68 5.86
N THR A 133 -13.41 -3.95 6.27
CA THR A 133 -13.09 -4.34 7.64
C THR A 133 -11.69 -3.86 8.05
N ILE A 134 -10.69 -4.08 7.20
CA ILE A 134 -9.31 -3.65 7.46
C ILE A 134 -9.23 -2.12 7.54
N MET A 135 -9.80 -1.42 6.55
CA MET A 135 -9.71 0.04 6.49
C MET A 135 -10.41 0.72 7.68
N ASN A 136 -11.51 0.14 8.17
CA ASN A 136 -12.19 0.64 9.36
C ASN A 136 -11.37 0.44 10.65
N LYS A 137 -10.46 -0.53 10.69
CA LYS A 137 -9.52 -0.72 11.80
C LYS A 137 -8.33 0.25 11.73
N CYS A 138 -8.02 0.80 10.56
CA CYS A 138 -6.91 1.73 10.36
C CYS A 138 -7.32 3.16 10.73
N VAL A 139 -7.73 3.37 11.97
CA VAL A 139 -8.29 4.66 12.43
C VAL A 139 -7.27 5.79 12.43
N GLU A 140 -5.98 5.47 12.56
CA GLU A 140 -4.90 6.46 12.56
C GLU A 140 -4.35 6.74 11.16
N ALA A 141 -4.81 6.03 10.14
CA ALA A 141 -4.32 6.20 8.78
C ALA A 141 -4.90 7.47 8.13
N GLU A 142 -4.07 8.50 8.07
CA GLU A 142 -4.40 9.76 7.40
C GLU A 142 -4.26 9.64 5.88
N TYR A 143 -3.28 8.85 5.41
CA TYR A 143 -3.02 8.62 4.00
C TYR A 143 -3.50 7.22 3.60
N ARG A 144 -4.39 7.15 2.61
CA ARG A 144 -5.02 5.90 2.16
C ARG A 144 -5.03 5.86 0.63
N PHE A 145 -4.28 4.92 0.06
CA PHE A 145 -4.13 4.82 -1.39
C PHE A 145 -4.48 3.42 -1.88
N GLY A 146 -5.38 3.34 -2.84
CA GLY A 146 -5.62 2.13 -3.62
C GLY A 146 -4.91 2.22 -4.95
N THR A 147 -4.32 1.14 -5.45
CA THR A 147 -3.77 1.07 -6.79
C THR A 147 -4.46 -0.04 -7.57
N THR A 148 -4.65 0.18 -8.87
CA THR A 148 -5.20 -0.84 -9.76
C THR A 148 -4.62 -0.68 -11.15
N GLY A 149 -4.37 -1.79 -11.83
CA GLY A 149 -3.92 -1.81 -13.22
C GLY A 149 -5.06 -1.89 -14.22
N THR A 150 -6.28 -2.15 -13.76
CA THR A 150 -7.45 -2.30 -14.62
C THR A 150 -8.56 -1.37 -14.17
N LEU A 151 -9.25 -0.77 -15.16
CA LEU A 151 -10.47 -0.03 -14.94
C LEU A 151 -11.65 -1.00 -14.81
N ASP A 152 -11.84 -1.57 -13.63
CA ASP A 152 -13.15 -2.09 -13.27
C ASP A 152 -13.92 -0.93 -12.63
N GLY A 153 -14.66 -0.20 -13.47
CA GLY A 153 -15.37 0.99 -13.04
C GLY A 153 -16.38 0.73 -11.93
N ALA A 154 -16.98 -0.45 -11.89
CA ALA A 154 -17.96 -0.81 -10.88
C ALA A 154 -17.31 -0.96 -9.51
N LEU A 155 -16.20 -1.70 -9.40
CA LEU A 155 -15.52 -1.91 -8.14
C LEU A 155 -14.84 -0.63 -7.65
N THR A 156 -14.17 0.11 -8.54
CA THR A 156 -13.55 1.39 -8.20
C THR A 156 -14.59 2.37 -7.66
N HIS A 157 -15.74 2.45 -8.31
CA HIS A 157 -16.84 3.31 -7.87
C HIS A 157 -17.37 2.89 -6.49
N GLU A 158 -17.54 1.60 -6.26
CA GLU A 158 -17.97 1.08 -4.97
C GLU A 158 -16.99 1.44 -3.84
N LEU A 159 -15.69 1.27 -4.05
CA LEU A 159 -14.67 1.59 -3.07
C LEU A 159 -14.63 3.09 -2.75
N VAL A 160 -14.80 3.94 -3.75
CA VAL A 160 -14.88 5.39 -3.57
C VAL A 160 -16.14 5.76 -2.78
N LEU A 161 -17.29 5.19 -3.12
CA LEU A 161 -18.55 5.45 -2.39
C LEU A 161 -18.48 5.01 -0.94
N GLN A 162 -17.74 3.95 -0.63
CA GLN A 162 -17.52 3.50 0.74
C GLN A 162 -16.51 4.39 1.49
N GLY A 163 -15.87 5.34 0.83
CA GLY A 163 -14.90 6.24 1.44
C GLY A 163 -13.59 5.58 1.84
N LEU A 164 -13.24 4.44 1.24
CA LEU A 164 -12.03 3.70 1.61
C LEU A 164 -10.77 4.36 1.06
N PHE A 165 -10.82 4.89 -0.16
CA PHE A 165 -9.68 5.53 -0.83
C PHE A 165 -10.05 6.88 -1.47
N GLY A 166 -10.92 7.58 -0.88
CA GLY A 166 -11.33 8.88 -1.38
C GLY A 166 -12.69 8.96 -1.89
#